data_05c2644ae836036fb6d624ea2958e72a
#
_entry.id   05c2644ae836036fb6d624ea2958e72a
#
_cell.length_a   1.000
_cell.length_b   1.000
_cell.length_c   1.000
_cell.angle_alpha   90.00
_cell.angle_beta   90.00
_cell.angle_gamma   90.00
#
_symmetry.space_group_name_H-M   'P 1'
#
loop_
_entity.id
_entity.type
_entity.pdbx_description
1 polymer ?
#
loop_
_entity_poly.entity_id
_entity_poly.type
_entity_poly.pdbx_seq_one_letter_code
_entity_poly.pdbx_strand_id
1 'polypeptide(L)'
;MIALPSSPSLSETAKALRIGTQFGLGYLPLYVADQAHLFEKRMREQGIAPVPVEIVHVAGGPQINDGLLSGNFEIGSGGYTAMMVSWDKSRNAGESRLLGVTALASVPYDLFSVDPDLKSVKDLNADRDKIGVPSVRVSVPAIYLQMQAERLFGVGKHTMLDPLTVSLSQPDGVISLLSGGTTVNGYLLSPPFIQQMTGKPAIRKVWSSNELFGSPATALTTWTTVKFQRENPKLFAAFVGAVRDAMVLITSDPQQATAIYLKAEKTKLAPDLIASALAERNNLRFTLAPEQTNEIAEFLARTGSIRIKPGSWKDLFFSDIHNENGS
;
A
#
# COMPACT_ATOMS: atom_id res chain seq x y z
N MET A 1 22.70 45.88 -23.73
CA MET A 1 21.73 45.32 -22.77
C MET A 1 21.35 43.94 -23.28
N ILE A 2 21.90 42.88 -22.67
CA ILE A 2 21.54 41.48 -23.01
C ILE A 2 20.39 41.12 -22.06
N ALA A 3 19.21 40.91 -22.62
CA ALA A 3 18.07 40.42 -21.85
C ALA A 3 18.38 38.96 -21.44
N LEU A 4 18.48 38.70 -20.15
CA LEU A 4 18.51 37.36 -19.59
C LEU A 4 17.15 36.69 -19.86
N PRO A 5 17.12 35.44 -20.35
CA PRO A 5 15.87 34.73 -20.50
C PRO A 5 15.26 34.52 -19.12
N SER A 6 14.06 35.07 -18.92
CA SER A 6 13.24 34.75 -17.75
C SER A 6 12.98 33.23 -17.76
N SER A 7 13.49 32.54 -16.75
CA SER A 7 13.11 31.14 -16.49
C SER A 7 11.58 31.08 -16.39
N PRO A 8 10.91 30.13 -17.06
CA PRO A 8 9.48 29.98 -16.91
C PRO A 8 9.20 29.70 -15.43
N SER A 9 8.43 30.55 -14.81
CA SER A 9 7.84 30.33 -13.49
C SER A 9 7.00 29.07 -13.61
N LEU A 10 7.47 27.97 -13.03
CA LEU A 10 6.68 26.75 -12.87
C LEU A 10 5.51 27.13 -11.94
N SER A 11 4.38 27.45 -12.55
CA SER A 11 3.12 27.70 -11.85
C SER A 11 2.59 26.34 -11.37
N GLU A 12 2.45 26.16 -10.05
CA GLU A 12 1.70 25.04 -9.49
C GLU A 12 0.29 25.03 -10.09
N THR A 13 -0.11 23.91 -10.69
CA THR A 13 -1.37 23.82 -11.44
C THR A 13 -2.48 23.12 -10.65
N ALA A 14 -2.11 22.29 -9.66
CA ALA A 14 -3.05 21.56 -8.83
C ALA A 14 -3.81 22.48 -7.89
N LYS A 15 -5.15 22.40 -7.92
CA LYS A 15 -6.06 23.16 -7.05
C LYS A 15 -6.47 22.41 -5.80
N ALA A 16 -6.13 21.13 -5.71
CA ALA A 16 -6.35 20.24 -4.57
C ALA A 16 -5.27 19.16 -4.57
N LEU A 17 -5.06 18.53 -3.42
CA LEU A 17 -4.25 17.32 -3.25
C LEU A 17 -5.19 16.17 -2.92
N ARG A 18 -5.71 15.49 -3.95
CA ARG A 18 -6.58 14.32 -3.81
C ARG A 18 -5.74 13.05 -3.80
N ILE A 19 -5.86 12.28 -2.71
CA ILE A 19 -5.08 11.07 -2.46
C ILE A 19 -6.01 9.87 -2.50
N GLY A 20 -5.90 9.04 -3.55
CA GLY A 20 -6.60 7.75 -3.61
C GLY A 20 -5.92 6.73 -2.72
N THR A 21 -6.65 6.09 -1.80
CA THR A 21 -6.09 5.13 -0.84
C THR A 21 -7.02 3.92 -0.63
N GLN A 22 -6.53 2.93 0.11
CA GLN A 22 -7.30 1.77 0.55
C GLN A 22 -7.43 1.76 2.08
N PHE A 23 -7.91 0.66 2.67
CA PHE A 23 -8.15 0.53 4.11
C PHE A 23 -6.99 -0.18 4.82
N GLY A 24 -6.71 0.21 6.06
CA GLY A 24 -5.74 -0.46 6.92
C GLY A 24 -4.74 0.47 7.59
N LEU A 25 -4.09 -0.06 8.64
CA LEU A 25 -3.19 0.73 9.49
C LEU A 25 -1.90 1.16 8.77
N GLY A 26 -1.52 0.47 7.69
CA GLY A 26 -0.36 0.85 6.88
C GLY A 26 -0.51 2.20 6.14
N TYR A 27 -1.73 2.74 6.02
CA TYR A 27 -2.00 4.06 5.45
C TYR A 27 -1.99 5.19 6.49
N LEU A 28 -1.74 4.87 7.76
CA LEU A 28 -1.71 5.83 8.86
C LEU A 28 -0.86 7.08 8.60
N PRO A 29 0.33 7.03 7.93
CA PRO A 29 1.09 8.24 7.64
C PRO A 29 0.30 9.29 6.85
N LEU A 30 -0.59 8.88 5.94
CA LEU A 30 -1.44 9.81 5.19
C LEU A 30 -2.49 10.48 6.07
N TYR A 31 -3.13 9.70 6.96
CA TYR A 31 -4.12 10.23 7.90
C TYR A 31 -3.51 11.18 8.94
N VAL A 32 -2.30 10.84 9.42
CA VAL A 32 -1.56 11.71 10.33
C VAL A 32 -1.14 12.99 9.63
N ALA A 33 -0.64 12.91 8.39
CA ALA A 33 -0.25 14.09 7.64
C ALA A 33 -1.44 15.04 7.40
N ASP A 34 -2.64 14.50 7.14
CA ASP A 34 -3.87 15.26 6.97
C ASP A 34 -4.36 15.86 8.30
N GLN A 35 -4.64 15.02 9.30
CA GLN A 35 -5.28 15.43 10.54
C GLN A 35 -4.40 16.29 11.47
N ALA A 36 -3.08 16.18 11.34
CA ALA A 36 -2.10 17.04 12.03
C ALA A 36 -1.68 18.25 11.17
N HIS A 37 -2.35 18.51 10.04
CA HIS A 37 -2.09 19.64 9.15
C HIS A 37 -0.64 19.73 8.64
N LEU A 38 0.02 18.59 8.47
CA LEU A 38 1.42 18.54 8.02
C LEU A 38 1.54 18.85 6.52
N PHE A 39 0.52 18.53 5.71
CA PHE A 39 0.50 18.91 4.30
C PHE A 39 0.49 20.42 4.15
N GLU A 40 -0.41 21.14 4.84
CA GLU A 40 -0.50 22.60 4.79
C GLU A 40 0.74 23.27 5.36
N LYS A 41 1.31 22.71 6.44
CA LYS A 41 2.58 23.19 7.01
C LYS A 41 3.68 23.13 5.95
N ARG A 42 3.86 21.96 5.32
CA ARG A 42 4.90 21.75 4.30
C ARG A 42 4.67 22.58 3.03
N MET A 43 3.42 22.78 2.60
CA MET A 43 3.10 23.68 1.48
C MET A 43 3.57 25.11 1.77
N ARG A 44 3.31 25.64 2.98
CA ARG A 44 3.81 26.97 3.39
C ARG A 44 5.33 27.02 3.42
N GLU A 45 6.01 25.98 3.92
CA GLU A 45 7.48 25.89 3.94
C GLU A 45 8.08 25.87 2.51
N GLN A 46 7.36 25.32 1.53
CA GLN A 46 7.70 25.35 0.10
C GLN A 46 7.34 26.71 -0.56
N GLY A 47 6.75 27.65 0.18
CA GLY A 47 6.36 28.96 -0.32
C GLY A 47 5.16 28.93 -1.28
N ILE A 48 4.25 27.96 -1.10
CA ILE A 48 2.97 27.89 -1.82
C ILE A 48 1.80 28.02 -0.85
N ALA A 49 0.70 28.59 -1.34
CA ALA A 49 -0.55 28.61 -0.57
C ALA A 49 -1.08 27.20 -0.40
N PRO A 50 -1.56 26.83 0.80
CA PRO A 50 -2.17 25.53 1.00
C PRO A 50 -3.38 25.31 0.09
N VAL A 51 -3.43 24.17 -0.57
CA VAL A 51 -4.60 23.68 -1.30
C VAL A 51 -5.39 22.70 -0.44
N PRO A 52 -6.70 22.49 -0.68
CA PRO A 52 -7.48 21.46 0.00
C PRO A 52 -6.84 20.06 -0.15
N VAL A 53 -6.86 19.29 0.93
CA VAL A 53 -6.40 17.88 0.93
C VAL A 53 -7.62 16.98 1.07
N GLU A 54 -7.71 15.95 0.23
CA GLU A 54 -8.81 15.00 0.24
C GLU A 54 -8.26 13.57 0.18
N ILE A 55 -8.60 12.74 1.15
CA ILE A 55 -8.27 11.32 1.16
C ILE A 55 -9.51 10.52 0.76
N VAL A 56 -9.41 9.79 -0.37
CA VAL A 56 -10.53 9.06 -0.97
C VAL A 56 -10.24 7.57 -0.93
N HIS A 57 -11.11 6.80 -0.25
CA HIS A 57 -10.99 5.35 -0.19
C HIS A 57 -11.55 4.68 -1.45
N VAL A 58 -10.80 3.73 -2.00
CA VAL A 58 -11.19 2.87 -3.11
C VAL A 58 -10.95 1.40 -2.77
N ALA A 59 -11.64 0.50 -3.46
CA ALA A 59 -11.59 -0.92 -3.14
C ALA A 59 -10.26 -1.59 -3.52
N GLY A 60 -9.58 -1.12 -4.57
CA GLY A 60 -8.36 -1.77 -5.07
C GLY A 60 -7.46 -0.89 -5.94
N GLY A 61 -6.26 -1.39 -6.24
CA GLY A 61 -5.23 -0.71 -7.02
C GLY A 61 -5.65 -0.24 -8.42
N PRO A 62 -6.44 -0.99 -9.20
CA PRO A 62 -6.91 -0.53 -10.52
C PRO A 62 -7.62 0.83 -10.48
N GLN A 63 -8.52 1.05 -9.51
CA GLN A 63 -9.23 2.33 -9.38
C GLN A 63 -8.30 3.50 -9.02
N ILE A 64 -7.20 3.23 -8.31
CA ILE A 64 -6.18 4.25 -8.03
C ILE A 64 -5.49 4.68 -9.34
N ASN A 65 -5.10 3.71 -10.19
CA ASN A 65 -4.47 4.01 -11.47
C ASN A 65 -5.40 4.79 -12.41
N ASP A 66 -6.67 4.36 -12.48
CA ASP A 66 -7.68 5.06 -13.28
C ASP A 66 -7.86 6.50 -12.79
N GLY A 67 -7.88 6.72 -11.48
CA GLY A 67 -7.96 8.02 -10.86
C GLY A 67 -6.76 8.93 -11.17
N LEU A 68 -5.53 8.39 -11.15
CA LEU A 68 -4.31 9.12 -11.50
C LEU A 68 -4.28 9.50 -12.99
N LEU A 69 -4.62 8.56 -13.87
CA LEU A 69 -4.58 8.79 -15.32
C LEU A 69 -5.69 9.71 -15.81
N SER A 70 -6.85 9.71 -15.13
CA SER A 70 -7.96 10.62 -15.43
C SER A 70 -7.83 11.99 -14.74
N GLY A 71 -6.85 12.18 -13.85
CA GLY A 71 -6.68 13.42 -13.07
C GLY A 71 -7.68 13.58 -11.93
N ASN A 72 -8.34 12.51 -11.50
CA ASN A 72 -9.19 12.49 -10.31
C ASN A 72 -8.39 12.41 -9.01
N PHE A 73 -7.16 11.90 -9.07
CA PHE A 73 -6.20 11.87 -7.97
C PHE A 73 -4.87 12.51 -8.41
N GLU A 74 -4.26 13.27 -7.53
CA GLU A 74 -2.89 13.75 -7.66
C GLU A 74 -1.89 12.69 -7.21
N ILE A 75 -2.23 11.97 -6.14
CA ILE A 75 -1.40 10.89 -5.57
C ILE A 75 -2.26 9.64 -5.41
N GLY A 76 -1.72 8.51 -5.81
CA GLY A 76 -2.26 7.19 -5.50
C GLY A 76 -1.52 6.55 -4.34
N SER A 77 -2.21 5.75 -3.53
CA SER A 77 -1.61 4.97 -2.46
C SER A 77 -2.20 3.58 -2.38
N GLY A 78 -1.35 2.56 -2.36
CA GLY A 78 -1.80 1.17 -2.40
C GLY A 78 -0.65 0.17 -2.37
N GLY A 79 -0.94 -1.03 -2.84
CA GLY A 79 0.02 -2.13 -2.82
C GLY A 79 1.23 -1.92 -3.72
N TYR A 80 2.42 -2.19 -3.19
CA TYR A 80 3.70 -2.10 -3.89
C TYR A 80 3.72 -2.90 -5.21
N THR A 81 3.15 -4.10 -5.21
CA THR A 81 3.09 -4.95 -6.41
C THR A 81 2.23 -4.33 -7.51
N ALA A 82 1.10 -3.70 -7.14
CA ALA A 82 0.25 -2.98 -8.09
C ALA A 82 0.95 -1.75 -8.68
N MET A 83 1.69 -1.01 -7.86
CA MET A 83 2.53 0.11 -8.31
C MET A 83 3.60 -0.39 -9.30
N MET A 84 4.30 -1.48 -9.00
CA MET A 84 5.34 -2.04 -9.86
C MET A 84 4.79 -2.49 -11.23
N VAL A 85 3.63 -3.14 -11.25
CA VAL A 85 2.94 -3.50 -12.51
C VAL A 85 2.55 -2.24 -13.30
N SER A 86 2.11 -1.19 -12.62
CA SER A 86 1.73 0.07 -13.24
C SER A 86 2.94 0.82 -13.80
N TRP A 87 4.06 0.81 -13.08
CA TRP A 87 5.34 1.32 -13.54
C TRP A 87 5.78 0.63 -14.84
N ASP A 88 5.77 -0.72 -14.88
CA ASP A 88 6.17 -1.45 -16.09
C ASP A 88 5.25 -1.16 -17.29
N LYS A 89 3.93 -1.11 -17.06
CA LYS A 89 2.96 -0.82 -18.12
C LYS A 89 3.08 0.59 -18.67
N SER A 90 3.41 1.56 -17.82
CA SER A 90 3.48 2.99 -18.16
C SER A 90 4.87 3.45 -18.64
N ARG A 91 5.88 2.57 -18.71
CA ARG A 91 7.28 2.96 -19.01
C ARG A 91 7.45 3.81 -20.25
N ASN A 92 6.65 3.60 -21.28
CA ASN A 92 6.70 4.33 -22.54
C ASN A 92 5.57 5.36 -22.68
N ALA A 93 4.86 5.67 -21.61
CA ALA A 93 3.72 6.58 -21.63
C ALA A 93 4.10 8.07 -21.49
N GLY A 94 5.39 8.41 -21.63
CA GLY A 94 5.87 9.80 -21.53
C GLY A 94 5.51 10.39 -20.17
N GLU A 95 4.77 11.49 -20.17
CA GLU A 95 4.34 12.20 -18.97
C GLU A 95 3.32 11.46 -18.11
N SER A 96 2.58 10.52 -18.71
CA SER A 96 1.67 9.62 -17.98
C SER A 96 2.38 8.43 -17.34
N ARG A 97 3.72 8.34 -17.43
CA ARG A 97 4.52 7.35 -16.74
C ARG A 97 4.29 7.46 -15.24
N LEU A 98 4.07 6.31 -14.59
CA LEU A 98 3.86 6.20 -13.15
C LEU A 98 5.16 5.84 -12.44
N LEU A 99 5.49 6.58 -11.38
CA LEU A 99 6.62 6.34 -10.49
C LEU A 99 6.17 6.42 -9.04
N GLY A 100 6.83 5.63 -8.18
CA GLY A 100 6.67 5.71 -6.74
C GLY A 100 7.12 7.07 -6.19
N VAL A 101 6.37 7.59 -5.23
CA VAL A 101 6.72 8.82 -4.50
C VAL A 101 7.43 8.46 -3.20
N THR A 102 6.79 7.63 -2.37
CA THR A 102 7.36 7.08 -1.12
C THR A 102 6.91 5.64 -0.92
N ALA A 103 7.68 4.84 -0.21
CA ALA A 103 7.09 3.75 0.54
C ALA A 103 6.21 4.33 1.66
N LEU A 104 5.33 3.53 2.24
CA LEU A 104 4.52 3.90 3.39
C LEU A 104 4.71 2.93 4.55
N ALA A 105 4.55 1.63 4.26
CA ALA A 105 4.59 0.64 5.32
C ALA A 105 5.06 -0.73 4.83
N SER A 106 5.85 -1.38 5.69
CA SER A 106 6.12 -2.81 5.66
C SER A 106 5.18 -3.49 6.65
N VAL A 107 4.28 -4.36 6.15
CA VAL A 107 3.27 -5.06 6.94
C VAL A 107 3.18 -6.53 6.54
N PRO A 108 2.88 -7.44 7.48
CA PRO A 108 2.54 -8.81 7.14
C PRO A 108 1.14 -8.90 6.53
N TYR A 109 0.92 -9.97 5.78
CA TYR A 109 -0.41 -10.45 5.43
C TYR A 109 -0.58 -11.85 5.99
N ASP A 110 -1.56 -12.01 6.87
CA ASP A 110 -1.88 -13.27 7.50
C ASP A 110 -3.18 -13.85 6.90
N LEU A 111 -3.15 -15.11 6.49
CA LEU A 111 -4.33 -15.82 6.06
C LEU A 111 -5.12 -16.28 7.29
N PHE A 112 -6.32 -15.75 7.43
CA PHE A 112 -7.31 -16.19 8.39
C PHE A 112 -8.42 -16.96 7.69
N SER A 113 -8.97 -17.99 8.33
CA SER A 113 -10.09 -18.76 7.82
C SER A 113 -11.05 -19.19 8.92
N VAL A 114 -12.33 -19.31 8.54
CA VAL A 114 -13.40 -19.90 9.36
C VAL A 114 -13.51 -21.42 9.17
N ASP A 115 -12.83 -21.99 8.17
CA ASP A 115 -12.81 -23.44 7.93
C ASP A 115 -11.93 -24.14 8.98
N PRO A 116 -12.49 -25.03 9.81
CA PRO A 116 -11.73 -25.75 10.83
C PRO A 116 -10.72 -26.75 10.25
N ASP A 117 -10.89 -27.19 9.02
CA ASP A 117 -10.04 -28.17 8.35
C ASP A 117 -8.90 -27.53 7.58
N LEU A 118 -8.94 -26.22 7.32
CA LEU A 118 -7.87 -25.49 6.69
C LEU A 118 -6.76 -25.18 7.69
N LYS A 119 -5.70 -25.99 7.72
CA LYS A 119 -4.56 -25.88 8.66
C LYS A 119 -3.32 -25.26 8.03
N SER A 120 -3.21 -25.32 6.72
CA SER A 120 -2.09 -24.78 5.94
C SER A 120 -2.55 -24.37 4.53
N VAL A 121 -1.73 -23.61 3.82
CA VAL A 121 -2.00 -23.24 2.41
C VAL A 121 -2.09 -24.48 1.50
N LYS A 122 -1.49 -25.61 1.89
CA LYS A 122 -1.58 -26.88 1.14
C LYS A 122 -2.98 -27.51 1.16
N ASP A 123 -3.77 -27.19 2.18
CA ASP A 123 -5.10 -27.76 2.36
C ASP A 123 -6.19 -27.02 1.59
N LEU A 124 -5.82 -25.91 0.92
CA LEU A 124 -6.72 -25.13 0.08
C LEU A 124 -7.26 -25.96 -1.09
N ASN A 125 -8.57 -25.95 -1.24
CA ASN A 125 -9.30 -26.75 -2.23
C ASN A 125 -10.26 -25.87 -3.05
N ALA A 126 -10.16 -25.98 -4.38
CA ALA A 126 -10.93 -25.17 -5.33
C ALA A 126 -12.46 -25.38 -5.23
N ASP A 127 -12.91 -26.56 -4.79
CA ASP A 127 -14.34 -26.87 -4.69
C ASP A 127 -14.98 -26.27 -3.43
N ARG A 128 -14.15 -25.87 -2.46
CA ARG A 128 -14.62 -25.46 -1.13
C ARG A 128 -14.22 -24.03 -0.76
N ASP A 129 -13.00 -23.64 -1.11
CA ASP A 129 -12.40 -22.45 -0.53
C ASP A 129 -12.50 -21.23 -1.44
N LYS A 130 -12.78 -20.08 -0.84
CA LYS A 130 -12.72 -18.75 -1.46
C LYS A 130 -11.91 -17.83 -0.56
N ILE A 131 -10.80 -17.34 -1.10
CA ILE A 131 -9.84 -16.51 -0.37
C ILE A 131 -9.94 -15.07 -0.85
N GLY A 132 -10.35 -14.17 0.04
CA GLY A 132 -10.45 -12.76 -0.25
C GLY A 132 -9.08 -12.08 -0.33
N VAL A 133 -8.93 -11.23 -1.33
CA VAL A 133 -7.79 -10.34 -1.54
C VAL A 133 -8.28 -9.00 -2.11
N PRO A 134 -7.58 -7.86 -1.89
CA PRO A 134 -8.03 -6.56 -2.44
C PRO A 134 -8.16 -6.53 -3.96
N SER A 135 -7.27 -7.23 -4.67
CA SER A 135 -7.33 -7.39 -6.13
C SER A 135 -6.64 -8.69 -6.51
N VAL A 136 -7.33 -9.56 -7.23
CA VAL A 136 -6.78 -10.84 -7.70
C VAL A 136 -5.57 -10.62 -8.60
N ARG A 137 -4.54 -11.47 -8.46
CA ARG A 137 -3.31 -11.49 -9.28
C ARG A 137 -2.43 -10.24 -9.25
N VAL A 138 -2.80 -9.19 -8.54
CA VAL A 138 -2.09 -7.89 -8.57
C VAL A 138 -1.78 -7.36 -7.17
N SER A 139 -2.71 -7.52 -6.21
CA SER A 139 -2.49 -7.02 -4.85
C SER A 139 -1.35 -7.77 -4.15
N VAL A 140 -0.69 -7.10 -3.21
CA VAL A 140 0.42 -7.69 -2.44
C VAL A 140 0.08 -9.06 -1.87
N PRO A 141 -1.07 -9.24 -1.14
CA PRO A 141 -1.42 -10.55 -0.61
C PRO A 141 -1.68 -11.60 -1.69
N ALA A 142 -2.21 -11.21 -2.87
CA ALA A 142 -2.38 -12.14 -3.98
C ALA A 142 -1.04 -12.62 -4.54
N ILE A 143 -0.07 -11.72 -4.70
CA ILE A 143 1.30 -12.07 -5.13
C ILE A 143 2.00 -12.93 -4.07
N TYR A 144 1.86 -12.60 -2.79
CA TYR A 144 2.44 -13.42 -1.71
C TYR A 144 1.83 -14.84 -1.69
N LEU A 145 0.52 -14.97 -1.95
CA LEU A 145 -0.10 -16.29 -2.10
C LEU A 145 0.47 -17.04 -3.32
N GLN A 146 0.72 -16.36 -4.43
CA GLN A 146 1.38 -16.96 -5.60
C GLN A 146 2.82 -17.41 -5.28
N MET A 147 3.61 -16.59 -4.57
CA MET A 147 4.96 -16.97 -4.13
C MET A 147 4.92 -18.20 -3.22
N GLN A 148 3.97 -18.25 -2.29
CA GLN A 148 3.77 -19.40 -1.42
C GLN A 148 3.31 -20.64 -2.19
N ALA A 149 2.43 -20.50 -3.18
CA ALA A 149 2.02 -21.60 -4.04
C ALA A 149 3.21 -22.20 -4.80
N GLU A 150 4.08 -21.37 -5.36
CA GLU A 150 5.28 -21.86 -6.03
C GLU A 150 6.25 -22.57 -5.08
N ARG A 151 6.41 -22.04 -3.86
CA ARG A 151 7.26 -22.65 -2.82
C ARG A 151 6.74 -24.03 -2.41
N LEU A 152 5.41 -24.20 -2.37
CA LEU A 152 4.78 -25.45 -1.91
C LEU A 152 4.62 -26.49 -3.02
N PHE A 153 4.29 -26.05 -4.25
CA PHE A 153 3.90 -26.92 -5.36
C PHE A 153 4.94 -26.98 -6.49
N GLY A 154 6.01 -26.17 -6.41
CA GLY A 154 7.11 -26.16 -7.36
C GLY A 154 7.06 -25.01 -8.36
N VAL A 155 8.21 -24.78 -9.01
CA VAL A 155 8.41 -23.72 -9.99
C VAL A 155 7.37 -23.81 -11.12
N GLY A 156 6.79 -22.66 -11.50
CA GLY A 156 5.73 -22.56 -12.52
C GLY A 156 4.32 -22.87 -12.01
N LYS A 157 4.14 -23.22 -10.72
CA LYS A 157 2.83 -23.48 -10.10
C LYS A 157 2.28 -22.28 -9.31
N HIS A 158 2.86 -21.09 -9.48
CA HIS A 158 2.46 -19.88 -8.75
C HIS A 158 0.97 -19.53 -8.92
N THR A 159 0.36 -19.76 -10.09
CA THR A 159 -1.05 -19.45 -10.33
C THR A 159 -2.03 -20.52 -9.88
N MET A 160 -1.56 -21.60 -9.26
CA MET A 160 -2.39 -22.75 -8.90
C MET A 160 -3.53 -22.40 -7.95
N LEU A 161 -3.32 -21.41 -7.08
CA LEU A 161 -4.31 -20.93 -6.11
C LEU A 161 -5.11 -19.71 -6.59
N ASP A 162 -4.79 -19.13 -7.76
CA ASP A 162 -5.51 -17.96 -8.30
C ASP A 162 -7.03 -18.20 -8.46
N PRO A 163 -7.51 -19.39 -8.91
CA PRO A 163 -8.94 -19.65 -9.06
C PRO A 163 -9.71 -19.56 -7.75
N LEU A 164 -9.04 -19.69 -6.60
CA LEU A 164 -9.64 -19.59 -5.26
C LEU A 164 -9.78 -18.13 -4.81
N THR A 165 -9.09 -17.19 -5.47
CA THR A 165 -9.04 -15.80 -5.00
C THR A 165 -10.23 -14.99 -5.49
N VAL A 166 -10.76 -14.13 -4.61
CA VAL A 166 -11.89 -13.23 -4.88
C VAL A 166 -11.49 -11.81 -4.52
N SER A 167 -11.75 -10.86 -5.44
CA SER A 167 -11.52 -9.44 -5.17
C SER A 167 -12.56 -8.91 -4.20
N LEU A 168 -12.12 -8.46 -3.04
CA LEU A 168 -12.95 -7.96 -1.95
C LEU A 168 -12.13 -6.99 -1.10
N SER A 169 -12.73 -5.91 -0.58
CA SER A 169 -12.02 -5.03 0.35
C SER A 169 -11.71 -5.73 1.68
N GLN A 170 -10.67 -5.28 2.41
CA GLN A 170 -10.38 -5.88 3.71
C GLN A 170 -11.53 -5.74 4.71
N PRO A 171 -12.22 -4.59 4.85
CA PRO A 171 -13.40 -4.48 5.72
C PRO A 171 -14.51 -5.47 5.35
N ASP A 172 -14.81 -5.66 4.06
CA ASP A 172 -15.82 -6.63 3.62
C ASP A 172 -15.40 -8.07 3.89
N GLY A 173 -14.10 -8.37 3.73
CA GLY A 173 -13.52 -9.66 4.10
C GLY A 173 -13.66 -9.96 5.59
N VAL A 174 -13.40 -8.98 6.44
CA VAL A 174 -13.62 -9.06 7.90
C VAL A 174 -15.08 -9.37 8.21
N ILE A 175 -16.02 -8.65 7.57
CA ILE A 175 -17.44 -8.89 7.75
C ILE A 175 -17.80 -10.32 7.33
N SER A 176 -17.28 -10.79 6.18
CA SER A 176 -17.53 -12.17 5.72
C SER A 176 -17.04 -13.20 6.73
N LEU A 177 -15.81 -13.07 7.25
CA LEU A 177 -15.27 -14.00 8.24
C LEU A 177 -16.07 -13.99 9.55
N LEU A 178 -16.43 -12.80 10.06
CA LEU A 178 -17.21 -12.66 11.29
C LEU A 178 -18.65 -13.21 11.14
N SER A 179 -19.16 -13.25 9.91
CA SER A 179 -20.49 -13.81 9.58
C SER A 179 -20.43 -15.31 9.19
N GLY A 180 -19.34 -16.02 9.53
CA GLY A 180 -19.19 -17.45 9.27
C GLY A 180 -18.75 -17.79 7.84
N GLY A 181 -18.14 -16.86 7.11
CA GLY A 181 -17.58 -17.12 5.78
C GLY A 181 -18.61 -17.05 4.64
N THR A 182 -19.55 -16.12 4.72
CA THR A 182 -20.68 -16.03 3.77
C THR A 182 -20.28 -15.72 2.33
N THR A 183 -19.26 -14.88 2.12
CA THR A 183 -18.74 -14.51 0.78
C THR A 183 -17.40 -15.18 0.50
N VAL A 184 -16.51 -15.15 1.46
CA VAL A 184 -15.21 -15.84 1.44
C VAL A 184 -15.01 -16.53 2.79
N ASN A 185 -14.46 -17.75 2.79
CA ASN A 185 -14.17 -18.49 4.01
C ASN A 185 -12.73 -18.29 4.51
N GLY A 186 -11.89 -17.59 3.74
CA GLY A 186 -10.57 -17.14 4.13
C GLY A 186 -10.25 -15.74 3.58
N TYR A 187 -9.36 -15.02 4.25
CA TYR A 187 -8.90 -13.71 3.79
C TYR A 187 -7.46 -13.44 4.24
N LEU A 188 -6.67 -12.82 3.36
CA LEU A 188 -5.31 -12.37 3.63
C LEU A 188 -5.34 -10.94 4.20
N LEU A 189 -5.35 -10.82 5.51
CA LEU A 189 -5.50 -9.58 6.27
C LEU A 189 -4.16 -8.96 6.63
N SER A 190 -4.13 -7.63 6.71
CA SER A 190 -3.04 -6.83 7.29
C SER A 190 -3.49 -6.13 8.57
N PRO A 191 -2.59 -5.51 9.36
CA PRO A 191 -2.99 -4.70 10.51
C PRO A 191 -3.94 -3.54 10.12
N PRO A 192 -4.97 -3.22 10.93
CA PRO A 192 -5.28 -3.78 12.25
C PRO A 192 -6.23 -4.98 12.18
N PHE A 193 -6.60 -5.44 10.99
CA PHE A 193 -7.56 -6.53 10.80
C PHE A 193 -7.02 -7.87 11.33
N ILE A 194 -5.68 -8.06 11.28
CA ILE A 194 -5.01 -9.19 11.94
C ILE A 194 -5.36 -9.21 13.43
N GLN A 195 -5.17 -8.09 14.13
CA GLN A 195 -5.44 -7.99 15.56
C GLN A 195 -6.94 -8.17 15.87
N GLN A 196 -7.81 -7.70 14.95
CA GLN A 196 -9.26 -7.87 15.09
C GLN A 196 -9.70 -9.33 15.00
N MET A 197 -9.00 -10.16 14.22
CA MET A 197 -9.29 -11.59 14.06
C MET A 197 -8.60 -12.47 15.08
N THR A 198 -7.47 -12.03 15.62
CA THR A 198 -6.69 -12.79 16.59
C THR A 198 -7.52 -13.09 17.85
N GLY A 199 -7.50 -14.35 18.30
CA GLY A 199 -8.23 -14.79 19.48
C GLY A 199 -9.73 -15.04 19.28
N LYS A 200 -10.27 -14.91 18.07
CA LYS A 200 -11.66 -15.28 17.76
C LYS A 200 -11.78 -16.82 17.67
N PRO A 201 -12.64 -17.48 18.49
CA PRO A 201 -12.67 -18.95 18.56
C PRO A 201 -13.02 -19.65 17.24
N ALA A 202 -13.86 -19.01 16.40
CA ALA A 202 -14.31 -19.55 15.11
C ALA A 202 -13.39 -19.19 13.93
N ILE A 203 -12.31 -18.41 14.17
CA ILE A 203 -11.43 -17.90 13.12
C ILE A 203 -10.00 -18.26 13.50
N ARG A 204 -9.29 -18.89 12.61
CA ARG A 204 -7.89 -19.25 12.84
C ARG A 204 -6.95 -18.60 11.86
N LYS A 205 -5.75 -18.31 12.30
CA LYS A 205 -4.64 -17.97 11.43
C LYS A 205 -4.08 -19.27 10.84
N VAL A 206 -3.98 -19.31 9.51
CA VAL A 206 -3.53 -20.44 8.71
C VAL A 206 -2.08 -20.29 8.26
N TRP A 207 -1.70 -19.05 7.90
CA TRP A 207 -0.40 -18.76 7.32
C TRP A 207 -0.05 -17.28 7.51
N SER A 208 1.24 -16.94 7.43
CA SER A 208 1.76 -15.57 7.44
C SER A 208 2.75 -15.35 6.32
N SER A 209 2.66 -14.19 5.66
CA SER A 209 3.65 -13.78 4.65
C SER A 209 5.06 -13.59 5.22
N ASN A 210 5.20 -13.42 6.54
CA ASN A 210 6.52 -13.41 7.19
C ASN A 210 7.30 -14.71 6.98
N GLU A 211 6.61 -15.82 6.66
CA GLU A 211 7.27 -17.08 6.32
C GLU A 211 8.00 -17.05 4.97
N LEU A 212 7.64 -16.11 4.09
CA LEU A 212 8.34 -15.91 2.82
C LEU A 212 9.70 -15.20 3.00
N PHE A 213 9.71 -14.14 3.81
CA PHE A 213 10.81 -13.18 3.87
C PHE A 213 11.52 -13.14 5.22
N GLY A 214 11.05 -13.88 6.23
CA GLY A 214 11.57 -13.80 7.61
C GLY A 214 11.11 -12.55 8.38
N SER A 215 10.65 -11.53 7.71
CA SER A 215 10.05 -10.32 8.28
C SER A 215 9.15 -9.63 7.25
N PRO A 216 8.30 -8.64 7.62
CA PRO A 216 7.51 -7.90 6.65
C PRO A 216 8.38 -7.18 5.62
N ALA A 217 8.03 -7.32 4.34
CA ALA A 217 8.53 -6.50 3.25
C ALA A 217 7.64 -5.29 3.03
N THR A 218 8.12 -4.27 2.29
CA THR A 218 7.29 -3.14 1.91
C THR A 218 6.07 -3.62 1.13
N ALA A 219 4.92 -3.34 1.71
CA ALA A 219 3.64 -3.72 1.14
C ALA A 219 2.89 -2.54 0.54
N LEU A 220 3.07 -1.34 1.11
CA LEU A 220 2.31 -0.15 0.74
C LEU A 220 3.23 0.98 0.32
N THR A 221 2.81 1.67 -0.74
CA THR A 221 3.55 2.78 -1.35
C THR A 221 2.58 3.88 -1.80
N THR A 222 3.14 5.05 -2.13
CA THR A 222 2.46 6.08 -2.90
C THR A 222 3.10 6.20 -4.27
N TRP A 223 2.33 6.59 -5.28
CA TRP A 223 2.83 6.85 -6.63
C TRP A 223 2.03 7.92 -7.34
N THR A 224 2.62 8.50 -8.38
CA THR A 224 1.98 9.52 -9.22
C THR A 224 2.54 9.52 -10.64
N THR A 225 2.02 10.39 -11.50
CA THR A 225 2.52 10.58 -12.86
C THR A 225 3.74 11.50 -12.88
N VAL A 226 4.63 11.29 -13.86
CA VAL A 226 5.74 12.23 -14.13
C VAL A 226 5.21 13.64 -14.42
N LYS A 227 4.06 13.76 -15.08
CA LYS A 227 3.39 15.01 -15.34
C LYS A 227 3.09 15.79 -14.06
N PHE A 228 2.47 15.13 -13.07
CA PHE A 228 2.12 15.78 -11.81
C PHE A 228 3.36 16.35 -11.10
N GLN A 229 4.41 15.53 -10.94
CA GLN A 229 5.65 15.94 -10.28
C GLN A 229 6.30 17.14 -11.02
N ARG A 230 6.36 17.10 -12.35
CA ARG A 230 6.93 18.19 -13.16
C ARG A 230 6.13 19.48 -13.06
N GLU A 231 4.80 19.41 -13.07
CA GLU A 231 3.91 20.57 -13.06
C GLU A 231 3.69 21.13 -11.64
N ASN A 232 3.95 20.33 -10.60
CA ASN A 232 3.70 20.69 -9.20
C ASN A 232 4.89 20.29 -8.28
N PRO A 233 6.13 20.74 -8.58
CA PRO A 233 7.32 20.26 -7.87
C PRO A 233 7.32 20.64 -6.38
N LYS A 234 6.77 21.80 -6.03
CA LYS A 234 6.69 22.26 -4.63
C LYS A 234 5.62 21.51 -3.85
N LEU A 235 4.45 21.26 -4.46
CA LEU A 235 3.39 20.46 -3.85
C LEU A 235 3.86 19.00 -3.67
N PHE A 236 4.59 18.47 -4.65
CA PHE A 236 5.21 17.15 -4.58
C PHE A 236 6.21 17.05 -3.40
N ALA A 237 7.12 18.04 -3.29
CA ALA A 237 8.08 18.10 -2.18
C ALA A 237 7.39 18.27 -0.82
N ALA A 238 6.32 19.07 -0.76
CA ALA A 238 5.49 19.23 0.43
C ALA A 238 4.83 17.91 0.84
N PHE A 239 4.32 17.12 -0.11
CA PHE A 239 3.77 15.80 0.14
C PHE A 239 4.81 14.86 0.77
N VAL A 240 5.99 14.72 0.15
CA VAL A 240 7.07 13.86 0.67
C VAL A 240 7.48 14.28 2.09
N GLY A 241 7.63 15.60 2.30
CA GLY A 241 7.97 16.15 3.62
C GLY A 241 6.90 15.88 4.68
N ALA A 242 5.62 16.01 4.34
CA ALA A 242 4.51 15.76 5.24
C ALA A 242 4.40 14.28 5.64
N VAL A 243 4.60 13.36 4.69
CA VAL A 243 4.64 11.91 4.97
C VAL A 243 5.81 11.58 5.91
N ARG A 244 6.98 12.18 5.72
CA ARG A 244 8.14 12.03 6.61
C ARG A 244 7.81 12.49 8.03
N ASP A 245 7.26 13.69 8.18
CA ASP A 245 6.88 14.24 9.50
C ASP A 245 5.82 13.37 10.19
N ALA A 246 4.86 12.84 9.41
CA ALA A 246 3.83 11.94 9.92
C ALA A 246 4.44 10.65 10.50
N MET A 247 5.43 10.05 9.83
CA MET A 247 6.12 8.86 10.35
C MET A 247 6.87 9.14 11.66
N VAL A 248 7.46 10.34 11.79
CA VAL A 248 8.07 10.79 13.03
C VAL A 248 7.02 10.92 14.13
N LEU A 249 5.88 11.56 13.83
CA LEU A 249 4.79 11.76 14.80
C LEU A 249 4.22 10.40 15.26
N ILE A 250 3.98 9.46 14.36
CA ILE A 250 3.49 8.11 14.72
C ILE A 250 4.42 7.43 15.72
N THR A 251 5.72 7.63 15.56
CA THR A 251 6.72 7.02 16.45
C THR A 251 6.82 7.75 17.80
N SER A 252 6.72 9.08 17.80
CA SER A 252 6.88 9.92 19.00
C SER A 252 5.61 10.02 19.83
N ASP A 253 4.42 9.94 19.21
CA ASP A 253 3.12 9.99 19.89
C ASP A 253 2.15 8.94 19.32
N PRO A 254 2.32 7.65 19.69
CA PRO A 254 1.43 6.58 19.25
C PRO A 254 -0.03 6.74 19.71
N GLN A 255 -0.26 7.47 20.81
CA GLN A 255 -1.62 7.73 21.31
C GLN A 255 -2.36 8.67 20.37
N GLN A 256 -1.73 9.78 19.97
CA GLN A 256 -2.30 10.69 18.97
C GLN A 256 -2.52 9.97 17.64
N ALA A 257 -1.54 9.18 17.19
CA ALA A 257 -1.64 8.39 15.97
C ALA A 257 -2.82 7.41 16.00
N THR A 258 -3.04 6.73 17.13
CA THR A 258 -4.20 5.85 17.36
C THR A 258 -5.53 6.61 17.23
N ALA A 259 -5.65 7.77 17.90
CA ALA A 259 -6.87 8.59 17.84
C ALA A 259 -7.15 9.08 16.41
N ILE A 260 -6.12 9.50 15.68
CA ILE A 260 -6.21 9.91 14.28
C ILE A 260 -6.71 8.75 13.41
N TYR A 261 -6.14 7.55 13.56
CA TYR A 261 -6.57 6.37 12.80
C TYR A 261 -8.05 6.08 12.99
N LEU A 262 -8.50 5.99 14.24
CA LEU A 262 -9.89 5.69 14.59
C LEU A 262 -10.88 6.71 13.97
N LYS A 263 -10.50 7.99 13.98
CA LYS A 263 -11.27 9.08 13.41
C LYS A 263 -11.31 9.01 11.88
N ALA A 264 -10.15 8.82 11.23
CA ALA A 264 -10.01 8.81 9.77
C ALA A 264 -10.77 7.64 9.12
N GLU A 265 -10.62 6.44 9.68
CA GLU A 265 -11.31 5.23 9.20
C GLU A 265 -12.76 5.13 9.71
N LYS A 266 -13.23 6.06 10.54
CA LYS A 266 -14.59 6.04 11.17
C LYS A 266 -14.92 4.69 11.78
N THR A 267 -13.92 4.03 12.34
CA THR A 267 -14.04 2.69 12.91
C THR A 267 -14.37 2.72 14.40
N LYS A 268 -15.05 1.68 14.89
CA LYS A 268 -15.35 1.47 16.31
C LYS A 268 -14.41 0.47 16.97
N LEU A 269 -13.25 0.20 16.36
CA LEU A 269 -12.24 -0.67 16.96
C LEU A 269 -11.77 -0.10 18.29
N ALA A 270 -11.46 -0.98 19.24
CA ALA A 270 -10.91 -0.56 20.53
C ALA A 270 -9.55 0.14 20.31
N PRO A 271 -9.30 1.29 20.98
CA PRO A 271 -8.01 1.98 20.86
C PRO A 271 -6.82 1.08 21.17
N ASP A 272 -6.92 0.22 22.19
CA ASP A 272 -5.85 -0.71 22.57
C ASP A 272 -5.47 -1.68 21.47
N LEU A 273 -6.41 -2.04 20.59
CA LEU A 273 -6.13 -2.91 19.43
C LEU A 273 -5.21 -2.20 18.43
N ILE A 274 -5.45 -0.92 18.17
CA ILE A 274 -4.61 -0.10 17.29
C ILE A 274 -3.26 0.17 17.96
N ALA A 275 -3.26 0.54 19.24
CA ALA A 275 -2.05 0.78 20.00
C ALA A 275 -1.14 -0.46 20.06
N SER A 276 -1.71 -1.65 20.26
CA SER A 276 -0.95 -2.91 20.24
C SER A 276 -0.34 -3.18 18.88
N ALA A 277 -1.08 -2.95 17.80
CA ALA A 277 -0.56 -3.10 16.43
C ALA A 277 0.61 -2.14 16.14
N LEU A 278 0.52 -0.88 16.60
CA LEU A 278 1.59 0.11 16.47
C LEU A 278 2.83 -0.21 17.35
N ALA A 279 2.64 -0.92 18.46
CA ALA A 279 3.73 -1.38 19.32
C ALA A 279 4.53 -2.54 18.71
N GLU A 280 3.93 -3.30 17.80
CA GLU A 280 4.57 -4.43 17.10
C GLU A 280 5.53 -3.97 15.99
N ARG A 281 6.58 -3.20 16.34
CA ARG A 281 7.52 -2.61 15.37
C ARG A 281 8.22 -3.62 14.46
N ASN A 282 8.29 -4.87 14.83
CA ASN A 282 8.80 -5.94 13.97
C ASN A 282 7.79 -6.37 12.90
N ASN A 283 6.50 -6.10 13.09
CA ASN A 283 5.42 -6.45 12.18
C ASN A 283 4.83 -5.25 11.43
N LEU A 284 5.04 -4.02 11.93
CA LEU A 284 4.57 -2.81 11.28
C LEU A 284 5.66 -1.75 11.34
N ARG A 285 6.21 -1.40 10.19
CA ARG A 285 7.20 -0.32 10.05
C ARG A 285 6.73 0.68 9.02
N PHE A 286 6.95 1.96 9.31
CA PHE A 286 6.72 3.06 8.38
C PHE A 286 8.05 3.59 7.89
N THR A 287 8.27 3.56 6.57
CA THR A 287 9.52 3.95 5.94
C THR A 287 9.26 4.70 4.63
N LEU A 288 10.11 5.67 4.29
CA LEU A 288 10.02 6.42 3.03
C LEU A 288 10.59 5.63 1.85
N ALA A 289 11.66 4.88 2.07
CA ALA A 289 12.23 3.98 1.07
C ALA A 289 11.71 2.55 1.26
N PRO A 290 11.57 1.79 0.19
CA PRO A 290 11.11 0.41 0.29
C PRO A 290 12.17 -0.52 0.91
N GLU A 291 11.69 -1.57 1.56
CA GLU A 291 12.49 -2.61 2.22
C GLU A 291 12.15 -3.99 1.66
N GLN A 292 13.15 -4.84 1.46
CA GLN A 292 13.01 -6.25 1.05
C GLN A 292 12.17 -6.46 -0.24
N THR A 293 12.38 -5.62 -1.24
CA THR A 293 11.55 -5.63 -2.45
C THR A 293 12.16 -6.39 -3.62
N ASN A 294 13.43 -6.77 -3.54
CA ASN A 294 14.15 -7.43 -4.64
C ASN A 294 13.55 -8.80 -5.00
N GLU A 295 13.20 -9.63 -4.01
CA GLU A 295 12.60 -10.94 -4.26
C GLU A 295 11.22 -10.83 -4.92
N ILE A 296 10.45 -9.81 -4.54
CA ILE A 296 9.14 -9.51 -5.14
C ILE A 296 9.32 -9.11 -6.60
N ALA A 297 10.27 -8.21 -6.89
CA ALA A 297 10.58 -7.75 -8.24
C ALA A 297 11.06 -8.91 -9.14
N GLU A 298 11.91 -9.78 -8.60
CA GLU A 298 12.39 -10.96 -9.30
C GLU A 298 11.27 -11.95 -9.60
N PHE A 299 10.41 -12.21 -8.63
CA PHE A 299 9.25 -13.07 -8.82
C PHE A 299 8.31 -12.51 -9.92
N LEU A 300 7.95 -11.22 -9.85
CA LEU A 300 7.07 -10.60 -10.84
C LEU A 300 7.67 -10.60 -12.26
N ALA A 301 8.97 -10.38 -12.39
CA ALA A 301 9.66 -10.43 -13.69
C ALA A 301 9.70 -11.87 -14.24
N ARG A 302 10.08 -12.84 -13.41
CA ARG A 302 10.19 -14.25 -13.80
C ARG A 302 8.83 -14.86 -14.18
N THR A 303 7.76 -14.45 -13.50
CA THR A 303 6.41 -14.94 -13.79
C THR A 303 5.70 -14.16 -14.92
N GLY A 304 6.34 -13.15 -15.48
CA GLY A 304 5.79 -12.33 -16.57
C GLY A 304 4.74 -11.31 -16.14
N SER A 305 4.59 -11.07 -14.82
CA SER A 305 3.71 -10.03 -14.30
C SER A 305 4.23 -8.62 -14.62
N ILE A 306 5.55 -8.47 -14.73
CA ILE A 306 6.24 -7.32 -15.31
C ILE A 306 7.20 -7.81 -16.40
N ARG A 307 7.40 -7.02 -17.45
CA ARG A 307 8.26 -7.39 -18.59
C ARG A 307 9.74 -7.17 -18.33
N ILE A 308 10.05 -6.21 -17.48
CA ILE A 308 11.43 -5.82 -17.15
C ILE A 308 11.60 -5.77 -15.64
N LYS A 309 12.57 -6.54 -15.15
CA LYS A 309 13.03 -6.44 -13.75
C LYS A 309 13.72 -5.09 -13.55
N PRO A 310 13.33 -4.28 -12.54
CA PRO A 310 14.09 -3.09 -12.18
C PRO A 310 15.49 -3.48 -11.70
N GLY A 311 16.48 -2.66 -12.03
CA GLY A 311 17.87 -2.88 -11.58
C GLY A 311 18.04 -2.63 -10.09
N SER A 312 17.24 -1.73 -9.55
CA SER A 312 17.13 -1.45 -8.11
C SER A 312 15.77 -0.84 -7.81
N TRP A 313 15.44 -0.71 -6.51
CA TRP A 313 14.22 0.00 -6.10
C TRP A 313 14.18 1.46 -6.60
N LYS A 314 15.34 2.09 -6.80
CA LYS A 314 15.44 3.48 -7.29
C LYS A 314 14.87 3.67 -8.69
N ASP A 315 14.86 2.64 -9.52
CA ASP A 315 14.26 2.69 -10.86
C ASP A 315 12.73 2.86 -10.84
N LEU A 316 12.13 2.50 -9.71
CA LEU A 316 10.69 2.52 -9.49
C LEU A 316 10.18 3.84 -8.89
N PHE A 317 11.07 4.64 -8.29
CA PHE A 317 10.71 5.82 -7.51
C PHE A 317 11.33 7.10 -8.08
N PHE A 318 10.70 8.24 -7.81
CA PHE A 318 11.30 9.55 -8.03
C PHE A 318 12.57 9.71 -7.18
N SER A 319 13.49 10.56 -7.66
CA SER A 319 14.80 10.75 -7.02
C SER A 319 14.77 11.39 -5.63
N ASP A 320 13.64 11.96 -5.25
CA ASP A 320 13.45 12.69 -3.99
C ASP A 320 13.68 11.83 -2.74
N ILE A 321 13.58 10.51 -2.87
CA ILE A 321 13.84 9.56 -1.78
C ILE A 321 15.09 8.69 -2.02
N HIS A 322 15.87 8.92 -3.08
CA HIS A 322 17.03 8.06 -3.42
C HIS A 322 18.18 8.13 -2.40
N ASN A 323 18.17 9.13 -1.51
CA ASN A 323 19.13 9.24 -0.40
C ASN A 323 18.71 8.44 0.85
N GLU A 324 17.51 7.86 0.84
CA GLU A 324 17.04 6.99 1.92
C GLU A 324 17.62 5.59 1.78
N ASN A 325 17.72 4.87 2.92
CA ASN A 325 18.17 3.48 2.94
C ASN A 325 17.02 2.55 2.54
N GLY A 326 17.07 2.05 1.31
CA GLY A 326 16.07 1.11 0.77
C GLY A 326 16.72 -0.15 0.21
N SER A 327 15.93 -1.25 0.04
CA SER A 327 16.40 -2.54 -0.48
C SER A 327 15.34 -3.30 -1.30
#